data_f4af903011d5104c38502851e451bb02
#
_entry.id   f4af903011d5104c38502851e451bb02
#
_cell.length_a   1.000
_cell.length_b   1.000
_cell.length_c   1.000
_cell.angle_alpha   90.00
_cell.angle_beta   90.00
_cell.angle_gamma   90.00
#
_symmetry.space_group_name_H-M   'P 1'
#
loop_
_entity.id
_entity.type
_entity.pdbx_description
1 polymer ?
#
loop_
_entity_poly.entity_id
_entity_poly.type
_entity_poly.pdbx_seq_one_letter_code
_entity_poly.pdbx_strand_id
1 'polypeptide(L)'
;MNRVILVGNLAADPESRTTQSGIAQCTLRIAVQRRFANQQGVREADFFTVICWRQTAEFCSRYLSKGRKIAVEGSLQTRSYDAQDGSKRYVTEVIADNVEFCDSRPSEGGHPRTDNPPPPPAPSG
;
A
#
# COMPACT_ATOMS: atom_id res chain seq x y z
N MET A 1 5.89 -15.58 -14.38
CA MET A 1 6.36 -14.55 -13.43
C MET A 1 5.19 -13.69 -13.01
N ASN A 2 5.10 -13.41 -11.73
CA ASN A 2 3.98 -12.64 -11.18
C ASN A 2 4.55 -11.62 -10.21
N ARG A 3 4.80 -10.40 -10.70
CA ARG A 3 5.37 -9.34 -9.89
C ARG A 3 4.62 -8.05 -10.16
N VAL A 4 4.38 -7.30 -9.10
CA VAL A 4 3.71 -6.00 -9.17
C VAL A 4 4.52 -5.02 -8.34
N ILE A 5 4.71 -3.85 -8.87
CA ILE A 5 5.31 -2.73 -8.14
C ILE A 5 4.36 -1.55 -8.29
N LEU A 6 3.90 -1.03 -7.16
CA LEU A 6 2.99 0.11 -7.15
C LEU A 6 3.57 1.20 -6.27
N VAL A 7 3.46 2.43 -6.75
CA VAL A 7 3.82 3.60 -5.97
C VAL A 7 2.60 4.50 -5.94
N GLY A 8 2.14 4.81 -4.75
CA GLY A 8 0.95 5.65 -4.61
C GLY A 8 0.75 6.07 -3.17
N ASN A 9 -0.40 6.66 -2.92
CA ASN A 9 -0.71 7.19 -1.59
C ASN A 9 -1.78 6.33 -0.94
N LEU A 10 -1.65 6.16 0.37
CA LEU A 10 -2.68 5.45 1.11
C LEU A 10 -3.97 6.25 1.10
N ALA A 11 -5.04 5.61 0.66
CA ALA A 11 -6.36 6.24 0.56
C ALA A 11 -7.11 6.18 1.89
N ALA A 12 -6.64 5.35 2.82
CA ALA A 12 -7.26 5.19 4.13
C ALA A 12 -6.20 4.69 5.10
N ASP A 13 -6.49 4.77 6.37
CA ASP A 13 -5.59 4.20 7.37
C ASP A 13 -5.53 2.69 7.22
N PRO A 14 -4.39 2.07 7.50
CA PRO A 14 -4.28 0.61 7.41
C PRO A 14 -5.25 -0.09 8.36
N GLU A 15 -5.80 -1.20 7.90
CA GLU A 15 -6.69 -2.01 8.71
C GLU A 15 -5.94 -3.23 9.19
N SER A 16 -5.69 -3.31 10.47
CA SER A 16 -4.94 -4.41 11.06
C SER A 16 -5.90 -5.41 11.67
N ARG A 17 -5.57 -6.67 11.52
CA ARG A 17 -6.30 -7.72 12.20
C ARG A 17 -5.36 -8.88 12.46
N THR A 18 -5.80 -9.75 13.35
CA THR A 18 -5.07 -10.97 13.65
C THR A 18 -5.99 -12.13 13.30
N THR A 19 -5.47 -13.09 12.55
CA THR A 19 -6.26 -14.26 12.18
C THR A 19 -6.48 -15.15 13.39
N GLN A 20 -7.34 -16.15 13.22
CA GLN A 20 -7.59 -17.08 14.31
C GLN A 20 -6.33 -17.83 14.73
N SER A 21 -5.40 -18.00 13.80
CA SER A 21 -4.14 -18.65 14.12
C SER A 21 -3.14 -17.72 14.77
N GLY A 22 -3.48 -16.46 15.01
CA GLY A 22 -2.57 -15.52 15.63
C GLY A 22 -1.63 -14.84 14.66
N ILE A 23 -1.92 -14.87 13.36
CA ILE A 23 -1.04 -14.30 12.35
C ILE A 23 -1.50 -12.88 12.05
N ALA A 24 -0.54 -11.95 12.06
CA ALA A 24 -0.83 -10.54 11.79
C ALA A 24 -1.15 -10.35 10.31
N GLN A 25 -2.19 -9.58 10.04
CA GLN A 25 -2.61 -9.21 8.69
C GLN A 25 -2.94 -7.73 8.67
N CYS A 26 -2.56 -7.06 7.59
CA CYS A 26 -2.88 -5.65 7.43
C CYS A 26 -3.35 -5.43 5.99
N THR A 27 -4.47 -4.74 5.84
CA THR A 27 -5.02 -4.42 4.53
C THR A 27 -4.81 -2.94 4.26
N LEU A 28 -4.24 -2.65 3.10
CA LEU A 28 -4.00 -1.29 2.67
C LEU A 28 -4.83 -1.00 1.43
N ARG A 29 -5.25 0.26 1.30
CA ARG A 29 -5.88 0.72 0.09
C ARG A 29 -5.02 1.82 -0.49
N ILE A 30 -4.47 1.60 -1.66
CA ILE A 30 -3.51 2.53 -2.25
C ILE A 30 -4.10 3.13 -3.51
N ALA A 31 -3.94 4.44 -3.65
CA ALA A 31 -4.38 5.19 -4.82
C ALA A 31 -3.18 5.47 -5.70
N VAL A 32 -3.22 4.98 -6.93
CA VAL A 32 -2.13 5.14 -7.88
C VAL A 32 -2.64 5.99 -9.03
N GLN A 33 -2.04 7.15 -9.25
CA GLN A 33 -2.45 8.03 -10.32
C GLN A 33 -2.03 7.46 -11.66
N ARG A 34 -2.92 7.58 -12.64
CA ARG A 34 -2.59 7.20 -14.00
C ARG A 34 -1.58 8.17 -14.56
N ARG A 35 -0.80 7.68 -15.52
CA ARG A 35 0.29 8.47 -16.08
C ARG A 35 -0.21 9.67 -16.88
N PHE A 36 -1.39 9.54 -17.50
CA PHE A 36 -1.88 10.57 -18.41
C PHE A 36 -3.24 11.05 -17.93
N ALA A 37 -3.51 12.34 -18.18
CA ALA A 37 -4.80 12.92 -17.89
C ALA A 37 -5.85 12.39 -18.87
N ASN A 38 -7.12 12.41 -18.45
CA ASN A 38 -8.20 12.03 -19.34
C ASN A 38 -8.53 13.18 -20.29
N GLN A 39 -9.60 13.02 -21.06
CA GLN A 39 -9.95 14.02 -22.07
C GLN A 39 -10.29 15.37 -21.47
N GLN A 40 -10.75 15.39 -20.23
CA GLN A 40 -11.07 16.62 -19.55
C GLN A 40 -9.86 17.23 -18.85
N GLY A 41 -8.67 16.67 -19.05
CA GLY A 41 -7.48 17.19 -18.40
C GLY A 41 -7.31 16.77 -16.96
N VAL A 42 -8.11 15.82 -16.49
CA VAL A 42 -8.08 15.34 -15.13
C VAL A 42 -7.32 14.01 -15.06
N ARG A 43 -6.39 13.92 -14.11
CA ARG A 43 -5.63 12.69 -13.90
C ARG A 43 -6.36 11.83 -12.89
N GLU A 44 -6.80 10.66 -13.34
CA GLU A 44 -7.56 9.74 -12.50
C GLU A 44 -6.63 8.83 -11.72
N ALA A 45 -7.16 8.26 -10.66
CA ALA A 45 -6.42 7.30 -9.85
C ALA A 45 -7.13 5.96 -9.87
N ASP A 46 -6.35 4.90 -9.82
CA ASP A 46 -6.86 3.56 -9.63
C ASP A 46 -6.57 3.15 -8.19
N PHE A 47 -7.51 2.42 -7.61
CA PHE A 47 -7.39 2.00 -6.22
C PHE A 47 -7.14 0.51 -6.16
N PHE A 48 -6.14 0.12 -5.39
CA PHE A 48 -5.75 -1.28 -5.26
C PHE A 48 -5.78 -1.69 -3.80
N THR A 49 -6.23 -2.90 -3.57
CA THR A 49 -6.18 -3.50 -2.24
C THR A 49 -4.90 -4.29 -2.10
N VAL A 50 -4.15 -4.02 -1.04
CA VAL A 50 -2.88 -4.66 -0.77
C VAL A 50 -3.00 -5.40 0.54
N ILE A 51 -2.66 -6.67 0.53
CA ILE A 51 -2.70 -7.52 1.73
C ILE A 51 -1.29 -7.75 2.21
N CYS A 52 -1.04 -7.45 3.46
CA CYS A 52 0.27 -7.63 4.09
C CYS A 52 0.15 -8.65 5.19
N TRP A 53 1.17 -9.49 5.36
CA TRP A 53 1.18 -10.56 6.34
C TRP A 53 2.40 -10.45 7.23
N ARG A 54 2.27 -10.89 8.48
CA ARG A 54 3.36 -11.09 9.42
C ARG A 54 4.14 -9.80 9.62
N GLN A 55 5.43 -9.82 9.41
CA GLN A 55 6.28 -8.65 9.68
C GLN A 55 5.90 -7.45 8.84
N THR A 56 5.55 -7.68 7.58
CA THR A 56 5.11 -6.59 6.72
C THR A 56 3.83 -5.97 7.26
N ALA A 57 2.90 -6.79 7.75
CA ALA A 57 1.67 -6.29 8.35
C ALA A 57 1.95 -5.46 9.59
N GLU A 58 2.88 -5.90 10.41
CA GLU A 58 3.23 -5.17 11.62
C GLU A 58 3.86 -3.82 11.30
N PHE A 59 4.74 -3.81 10.30
CA PHE A 59 5.33 -2.56 9.85
C PHE A 59 4.26 -1.58 9.40
N CYS A 60 3.34 -2.06 8.58
CA CYS A 60 2.30 -1.19 8.02
C CYS A 60 1.39 -0.65 9.11
N SER A 61 0.98 -1.49 10.05
CA SER A 61 0.07 -1.04 11.08
C SER A 61 0.73 -0.06 12.04
N ARG A 62 2.05 -0.16 12.19
CA ARG A 62 2.77 0.69 13.13
C ARG A 62 3.17 2.04 12.53
N TYR A 63 3.55 2.05 11.26
CA TYR A 63 4.20 3.23 10.69
C TYR A 63 3.44 3.93 9.59
N LEU A 64 2.39 3.33 9.04
CA LEU A 64 1.68 3.92 7.92
C LEU A 64 0.38 4.57 8.37
N SER A 65 -0.02 5.61 7.65
CA SER A 65 -1.29 6.29 7.89
C SER A 65 -1.80 6.84 6.57
N LYS A 66 -3.06 7.20 6.56
CA LYS A 66 -3.72 7.77 5.39
C LYS A 66 -2.89 8.94 4.84
N GLY A 67 -2.74 8.97 3.54
CA GLY A 67 -2.03 10.05 2.86
C GLY A 67 -0.56 9.81 2.62
N ARG A 68 0.05 8.83 3.30
CA ARG A 68 1.48 8.57 3.11
C ARG A 68 1.72 7.97 1.72
N LYS A 69 2.81 8.36 1.12
CA LYS A 69 3.22 7.80 -0.17
C LYS A 69 4.15 6.63 0.07
N ILE A 70 3.81 5.51 -0.54
CA ILE A 70 4.54 4.27 -0.32
C ILE A 70 4.79 3.56 -1.64
N ALA A 71 5.78 2.69 -1.63
CA ALA A 71 6.04 1.75 -2.72
C ALA A 71 5.76 0.36 -2.21
N VAL A 72 5.01 -0.40 -2.99
CA VAL A 72 4.64 -1.78 -2.66
C VAL A 72 5.19 -2.69 -3.72
N GLU A 73 5.83 -3.76 -3.30
CA GLU A 73 6.34 -4.78 -4.20
C GLU A 73 5.73 -6.10 -3.78
N GLY A 74 5.16 -6.82 -4.72
CA GLY A 74 4.55 -8.11 -4.41
C GLY A 74 4.07 -8.82 -5.63
N SER A 75 2.99 -9.57 -5.49
CA SER A 75 2.41 -10.35 -6.57
C SER A 75 0.90 -10.17 -6.55
N LEU A 76 0.28 -10.42 -7.70
CA LEU A 76 -1.18 -10.41 -7.81
C LEU A 76 -1.73 -11.78 -7.42
N GLN A 77 -2.86 -11.76 -6.75
CA GLN A 77 -3.54 -12.98 -6.37
C GLN A 77 -5.03 -12.77 -6.51
N THR A 78 -5.71 -13.76 -7.04
CA THR A 78 -7.16 -13.71 -7.15
C THR A 78 -7.77 -14.68 -6.15
N ARG A 79 -8.96 -14.33 -5.68
CA ARG A 79 -9.74 -15.23 -4.85
C ARG A 79 -11.20 -15.02 -5.18
N SER A 80 -12.02 -15.97 -4.82
CA SER A 80 -13.46 -15.85 -5.05
C SER A 80 -14.18 -15.89 -3.71
N TYR A 81 -15.35 -15.29 -3.70
CA TYR A 81 -16.23 -15.34 -2.54
C TYR A 81 -17.68 -15.34 -3.03
N ASP A 82 -18.57 -15.77 -2.16
CA ASP A 82 -19.99 -15.82 -2.50
C ASP A 82 -20.63 -14.50 -2.09
N ALA A 83 -21.30 -13.86 -3.04
CA ALA A 83 -22.02 -12.63 -2.76
C ALA A 83 -23.36 -12.97 -2.13
N GLN A 84 -24.00 -11.93 -1.58
CA GLN A 84 -25.27 -12.11 -0.90
C GLN A 84 -26.36 -12.62 -1.84
N ASP A 85 -26.25 -12.30 -3.14
CA ASP A 85 -27.23 -12.76 -4.11
C ASP A 85 -26.97 -14.18 -4.60
N GLY A 86 -26.00 -14.87 -4.03
CA GLY A 86 -25.67 -16.24 -4.39
C GLY A 86 -24.70 -16.37 -5.54
N SER A 87 -24.32 -15.27 -6.18
CA SER A 87 -23.38 -15.35 -7.29
C SER A 87 -21.95 -15.41 -6.75
N LYS A 88 -21.05 -15.95 -7.59
CA LYS A 88 -19.65 -16.01 -7.24
C LYS A 88 -18.96 -14.76 -7.74
N ARG A 89 -18.21 -14.12 -6.87
CA ARG A 89 -17.46 -12.91 -7.21
C ARG A 89 -15.98 -13.19 -7.11
N TYR A 90 -15.22 -12.46 -7.91
CA TYR A 90 -13.77 -12.60 -7.93
C TYR A 90 -13.12 -11.28 -7.61
N VAL A 91 -12.04 -11.33 -6.87
CA VAL A 91 -11.31 -10.12 -6.51
C VAL A 91 -9.83 -10.37 -6.75
N THR A 92 -9.14 -9.35 -7.23
CA THR A 92 -7.70 -9.39 -7.46
C THR A 92 -7.05 -8.46 -6.45
N GLU A 93 -6.09 -8.99 -5.74
CA GLU A 93 -5.41 -8.25 -4.68
C GLU A 93 -3.91 -8.36 -4.87
N VAL A 94 -3.18 -7.41 -4.30
CA VAL A 94 -1.72 -7.46 -4.28
C VAL A 94 -1.31 -8.04 -2.93
N ILE A 95 -0.49 -9.08 -2.97
CA ILE A 95 0.10 -9.63 -1.74
C ILE A 95 1.48 -9.03 -1.64
N ALA A 96 1.69 -8.20 -0.64
CA ALA A 96 2.91 -7.44 -0.53
C ALA A 96 4.04 -8.27 0.04
N ASP A 97 5.18 -8.23 -0.62
CA ASP A 97 6.41 -8.77 -0.08
C ASP A 97 7.20 -7.70 0.64
N ASN A 98 7.06 -6.46 0.19
CA ASN A 98 7.82 -5.35 0.77
C ASN A 98 7.03 -4.06 0.61
N VAL A 99 7.09 -3.21 1.64
CA VAL A 99 6.45 -1.89 1.63
C VAL A 99 7.48 -0.90 2.15
N GLU A 100 7.65 0.20 1.43
CA GLU A 100 8.62 1.22 1.79
C GLU A 100 8.01 2.60 1.68
N PHE A 101 8.52 3.54 2.47
CA PHE A 101 8.13 4.93 2.34
C PHE A 101 8.72 5.52 1.08
N CYS A 102 7.94 6.36 0.41
CA CYS A 102 8.40 7.09 -0.77
C CYS A 102 8.22 8.59 -0.60
N ASP A 103 7.70 9.04 0.55
CA ASP A 103 7.55 10.47 0.78
C ASP A 103 8.59 10.94 1.78
N SER A 104 8.76 12.24 1.84
CA SER A 104 9.56 12.82 2.89
C SER A 104 8.77 12.73 4.17
N ARG A 105 9.39 12.21 5.21
CA ARG A 105 8.71 12.22 6.48
C ARG A 105 8.53 13.65 6.90
N PRO A 106 7.38 13.97 7.46
CA PRO A 106 7.23 15.26 8.05
C PRO A 106 8.30 15.41 9.06
N SER A 107 9.07 16.41 8.90
CA SER A 107 10.12 16.51 9.78
C SER A 107 9.57 16.77 11.09
N GLU A 108 10.02 16.08 11.97
CA GLU A 108 9.77 16.37 13.18
C GLU A 108 10.73 17.31 13.51
N GLY A 109 10.54 18.16 13.01
CA GLY A 109 11.34 18.89 12.90
C GLY A 109 12.27 18.80 11.86
N GLY A 110 12.47 18.91 11.35
CA GLY A 110 13.17 18.79 10.37
C GLY A 110 14.08 18.32 9.72
N HIS A 111 14.18 18.51 9.61
CA HIS A 111 14.98 18.13 8.96
C HIS A 111 15.30 17.99 8.00
N PRO A 112 15.68 18.24 7.89
CA PRO A 112 16.07 18.19 7.03
C PRO A 112 16.55 17.76 6.23
N ARG A 113 16.60 17.72 5.90
CA ARG A 113 16.96 17.18 5.18
C ARG A 113 17.69 17.11 4.61
N THR A 114 17.79 17.10 4.86
CA THR A 114 18.34 16.85 4.35
C THR A 114 18.69 16.39 3.82
N ASP A 115 18.70 16.33 3.95
CA ASP A 115 19.02 15.73 3.44
C ASP A 115 19.12 14.99 3.12
N ASN A 116 19.10 15.00 3.31
CA ASN A 116 19.14 14.21 3.00
C ASN A 116 19.16 13.51 3.02
N PRO A 117 19.22 13.43 3.10
CA PRO A 117 19.16 12.62 3.13
C PRO A 117 19.10 12.03 3.24
N PRO A 118 19.06 11.94 3.33
CA PRO A 118 18.88 11.19 3.43
C PRO A 118 18.73 10.64 3.55
N PRO A 119 18.63 10.47 3.63
CA PRO A 119 18.33 9.80 3.69
C PRO A 119 18.18 9.29 3.85
N PRO A 120 18.06 9.07 3.90
CA PRO A 120 17.73 8.42 3.97
C PRO A 120 17.58 7.90 4.11
N PRO A 121 17.45 7.74 4.17
CA PRO A 121 17.14 7.07 4.13
C PRO A 121 16.96 6.55 4.08
N ALA A 122 16.87 6.42 4.14
CA ALA A 122 16.50 5.84 3.89
C ALA A 122 16.40 5.21 3.76
N PRO A 123 16.31 4.92 3.76
CA PRO A 123 16.07 4.14 3.61
C PRO A 123 16.09 3.51 3.40
N SER A 124 16.14 3.27 3.20
CA SER A 124 16.00 2.62 2.92
C SER A 124 15.91 2.18 2.99
N GLY A 125 15.70 2.20 3.20
CA GLY A 125 15.46 1.86 3.32
C GLY A 125 15.40 1.77 3.26
#